data_551d8ac5af2f18ede9ff53bcdb511ec3
#
_entry.id   551d8ac5af2f18ede9ff53bcdb511ec3
#
_cell.length_a   1.000
_cell.length_b   1.000
_cell.length_c   1.000
_cell.angle_alpha   90.00
_cell.angle_beta   90.00
_cell.angle_gamma   90.00
#
_symmetry.space_group_name_H-M   'P 1'
#
loop_
_entity.id
_entity.type
_entity.pdbx_description
1 polymer ?
#
loop_
_entity_poly.entity_id
_entity_poly.type
_entity_poly.pdbx_seq_one_letter_code
_entity_poly.pdbx_strand_id
1 'polypeptide(L)'
;MKKIICLCLLMTGHFIHLFAQGIKKDTVYVGIYITSIHDIDFKQKEFATSFWLWMRYRNHEFDFYNNLEIPSAKSIEKSFFTIDTSGGQVYLQMKLQCVMKDSWRISNFPFDEQKLRISLENSQFDANSLVIMPDTAGAHFDRRFTLRGWKIDSCIISSGKRVYETAFGLANGGKQLSEYSNFRVRLSITRDAGGLFWKMFLGMYLAFLITFICFYIHADSMDSRFGLSVGSLFAVVGNKYIIDSSLPESSSFTLVDTLHGLTLFVILVVIAANAHSLRLIKKDKFKEAIKFDNKIALVILILYVLLNFWFIWQAKYGK
;
A
#
# COMPACT_ATOMS: atom_id res chain seq x y z
N MET A 1 38.90 66.41 -5.21
CA MET A 1 37.92 65.47 -5.85
C MET A 1 38.29 64.00 -5.70
N LYS A 2 39.54 63.55 -5.94
CA LYS A 2 39.92 62.09 -5.80
C LYS A 2 39.77 61.50 -4.39
N LYS A 3 39.96 62.26 -3.32
CA LYS A 3 39.79 61.79 -1.92
C LYS A 3 38.34 61.60 -1.48
N ILE A 4 37.40 62.37 -2.04
CA ILE A 4 35.95 62.25 -1.75
C ILE A 4 35.35 61.04 -2.46
N ILE A 5 35.80 60.73 -3.65
CA ILE A 5 35.36 59.54 -4.40
C ILE A 5 35.82 58.24 -3.71
N CYS A 6 37.02 58.21 -3.10
CA CYS A 6 37.49 57.03 -2.38
C CYS A 6 36.72 56.79 -1.06
N LEU A 7 36.25 57.85 -0.37
CA LEU A 7 35.45 57.77 0.85
C LEU A 7 34.02 57.28 0.54
N CYS A 8 33.41 57.66 -0.57
CA CYS A 8 32.12 57.18 -1.01
C CYS A 8 32.15 55.73 -1.43
N LEU A 9 33.24 55.25 -2.07
CA LEU A 9 33.42 53.83 -2.43
C LEU A 9 33.64 52.93 -1.20
N LEU A 10 34.29 53.40 -0.13
CA LEU A 10 34.43 52.68 1.13
C LEU A 10 33.11 52.60 1.93
N MET A 11 32.27 53.64 1.90
CA MET A 11 30.95 53.58 2.54
C MET A 11 29.94 52.67 1.80
N THR A 12 29.97 52.62 0.48
CA THR A 12 29.12 51.69 -0.29
C THR A 12 29.52 50.22 -0.11
N GLY A 13 30.81 49.93 0.11
CA GLY A 13 31.30 48.58 0.41
C GLY A 13 30.78 48.03 1.74
N HIS A 14 30.60 48.90 2.76
CA HIS A 14 30.05 48.46 4.06
C HIS A 14 28.52 48.27 4.07
N PHE A 15 27.79 48.96 3.19
CA PHE A 15 26.34 48.75 3.07
C PHE A 15 25.94 47.47 2.35
N ILE A 16 26.79 46.92 1.49
CA ILE A 16 26.50 45.66 0.77
C ILE A 16 26.69 44.43 1.68
N HIS A 17 27.54 44.53 2.74
CA HIS A 17 27.70 43.43 3.69
C HIS A 17 26.55 43.28 4.70
N LEU A 18 25.67 44.26 4.84
CA LEU A 18 24.54 44.19 5.80
C LEU A 18 23.31 43.48 5.28
N PHE A 19 23.25 43.11 3.97
CA PHE A 19 22.07 42.47 3.39
C PHE A 19 22.23 40.95 3.09
N ALA A 20 23.36 40.39 3.47
CA ALA A 20 23.60 38.93 3.30
C ALA A 20 23.57 38.17 4.64
N GLN A 21 22.70 38.54 5.59
CA GLN A 21 22.28 37.60 6.61
C GLN A 21 21.34 36.60 5.95
N GLY A 22 21.91 35.55 5.38
CA GLY A 22 21.12 34.39 4.95
C GLY A 22 20.23 33.97 6.12
N ILE A 23 18.93 33.82 5.89
CA ILE A 23 17.96 33.34 6.88
C ILE A 23 18.58 32.08 7.49
N LYS A 24 19.01 32.17 8.76
CA LYS A 24 19.59 31.04 9.49
C LYS A 24 18.49 30.04 9.72
N LYS A 25 18.52 28.93 9.01
CA LYS A 25 17.55 27.84 9.18
C LYS A 25 17.79 27.18 10.52
N ASP A 26 16.74 27.08 11.31
CA ASP A 26 16.81 26.36 12.57
C ASP A 26 16.58 24.86 12.34
N THR A 27 17.40 24.04 13.01
CA THR A 27 17.37 22.58 12.87
C THR A 27 16.63 21.95 14.03
N VAL A 28 15.69 21.05 13.70
CA VAL A 28 14.95 20.21 14.63
C VAL A 28 15.35 18.75 14.40
N TYR A 29 15.87 18.10 15.42
CA TYR A 29 16.14 16.66 15.39
C TYR A 29 14.88 15.92 15.84
N VAL A 30 14.37 15.04 14.99
CA VAL A 30 13.13 14.28 15.22
C VAL A 30 13.41 12.79 15.26
N GLY A 31 12.98 12.14 16.31
CA GLY A 31 13.04 10.69 16.42
C GLY A 31 11.68 10.07 16.71
N ILE A 32 11.51 8.82 16.33
CA ILE A 32 10.27 8.06 16.47
C ILE A 32 10.55 6.66 17.00
N TYR A 33 9.63 6.14 17.83
CA TYR A 33 9.62 4.75 18.25
C TYR A 33 8.19 4.20 18.15
N ILE A 34 7.93 3.38 17.14
CA ILE A 34 6.62 2.78 16.88
C ILE A 34 6.41 1.64 17.87
N THR A 35 5.34 1.75 18.67
CA THR A 35 4.99 0.76 19.71
C THR A 35 3.98 -0.26 19.22
N SER A 36 3.11 0.10 18.28
CA SER A 36 2.14 -0.82 17.67
C SER A 36 1.67 -0.33 16.31
N ILE A 37 1.30 -1.29 15.45
CA ILE A 37 0.53 -1.09 14.24
C ILE A 37 -0.58 -2.14 14.26
N HIS A 38 -1.80 -1.73 13.99
CA HIS A 38 -2.98 -2.59 14.00
C HIS A 38 -4.05 -2.07 13.06
N ASP A 39 -5.15 -2.80 12.92
CA ASP A 39 -6.33 -2.42 12.14
C ASP A 39 -5.98 -1.99 10.70
N ILE A 40 -5.12 -2.81 10.02
CA ILE A 40 -4.85 -2.61 8.60
C ILE A 40 -6.13 -2.94 7.82
N ASP A 41 -6.87 -1.90 7.45
CA ASP A 41 -8.12 -2.02 6.68
C ASP A 41 -7.89 -1.66 5.21
N PHE A 42 -7.99 -2.69 4.35
CA PHE A 42 -7.82 -2.51 2.91
C PHE A 42 -8.96 -1.73 2.30
N LYS A 43 -10.20 -1.99 2.73
CA LYS A 43 -11.40 -1.35 2.19
C LYS A 43 -11.45 0.14 2.51
N GLN A 44 -11.15 0.51 3.78
CA GLN A 44 -11.11 1.90 4.21
C GLN A 44 -9.82 2.62 3.82
N LYS A 45 -8.83 1.90 3.30
CA LYS A 45 -7.50 2.42 2.93
C LYS A 45 -6.81 3.09 4.12
N GLU A 46 -6.83 2.43 5.30
CA GLU A 46 -6.27 2.98 6.52
C GLU A 46 -5.59 1.93 7.40
N PHE A 47 -4.76 2.40 8.32
CA PHE A 47 -4.18 1.61 9.40
C PHE A 47 -4.05 2.44 10.66
N ALA A 48 -4.15 1.82 11.83
CA ALA A 48 -3.91 2.46 13.11
C ALA A 48 -2.46 2.23 13.56
N THR A 49 -1.86 3.24 14.19
CA THR A 49 -0.51 3.17 14.74
C THR A 49 -0.37 3.98 16.01
N SER A 50 0.43 3.47 16.95
CA SER A 50 0.83 4.21 18.15
C SER A 50 2.34 4.31 18.18
N PHE A 51 2.87 5.48 18.52
CA PHE A 51 4.30 5.72 18.58
C PHE A 51 4.66 6.83 19.54
N TRP A 52 5.87 6.74 20.09
CA TRP A 52 6.53 7.85 20.75
C TRP A 52 7.22 8.71 19.71
N LEU A 53 7.10 10.02 19.90
CA LEU A 53 7.75 11.04 19.08
C LEU A 53 8.55 11.94 20.01
N TRP A 54 9.81 12.22 19.70
CA TRP A 54 10.60 13.20 20.40
C TRP A 54 11.27 14.16 19.43
N MET A 55 11.48 15.37 19.92
CA MET A 55 12.10 16.47 19.16
C MET A 55 13.09 17.20 20.03
N ARG A 56 14.20 17.63 19.43
CA ARG A 56 15.23 18.45 20.05
C ARG A 56 15.53 19.64 19.17
N TYR A 57 15.42 20.86 19.70
CA TYR A 57 15.64 22.09 18.96
C TYR A 57 16.04 23.24 19.91
N ARG A 58 16.46 24.40 19.34
CA ARG A 58 16.91 25.56 20.12
C ARG A 58 15.95 26.76 20.02
N ASN A 59 15.21 26.89 18.94
CA ASN A 59 14.32 28.00 18.73
C ASN A 59 13.03 27.81 19.52
N HIS A 60 12.84 28.64 20.57
CA HIS A 60 11.67 28.57 21.44
C HIS A 60 10.36 29.07 20.78
N GLU A 61 10.42 29.63 19.56
CA GLU A 61 9.23 29.99 18.78
C GLU A 61 8.51 28.76 18.19
N PHE A 62 9.21 27.63 18.12
CA PHE A 62 8.64 26.39 17.57
C PHE A 62 7.70 25.73 18.56
N ASP A 63 6.41 25.77 18.27
CA ASP A 63 5.38 25.06 19.04
C ASP A 63 4.95 23.80 18.29
N PHE A 64 5.69 22.71 18.50
CA PHE A 64 5.33 21.43 17.91
C PHE A 64 4.14 20.74 18.59
N TYR A 65 3.75 21.16 19.78
CA TYR A 65 2.56 20.59 20.39
C TYR A 65 1.29 21.00 19.64
N ASN A 66 1.18 22.29 19.28
CA ASN A 66 0.02 22.81 18.57
C ASN A 66 0.16 22.73 17.04
N ASN A 67 1.39 22.88 16.51
CA ASN A 67 1.65 23.03 15.08
C ASN A 67 2.23 21.76 14.41
N LEU A 68 2.23 20.61 15.11
CA LEU A 68 2.58 19.34 14.49
C LEU A 68 1.47 18.88 13.56
N GLU A 69 1.81 18.71 12.30
CA GLU A 69 0.92 18.17 11.27
C GLU A 69 1.37 16.78 10.82
N ILE A 70 0.40 15.90 10.63
CA ILE A 70 0.57 14.58 10.04
C ILE A 70 -0.36 14.49 8.82
N PRO A 71 0.09 14.90 7.62
CA PRO A 71 -0.80 15.16 6.49
C PRO A 71 -1.65 13.97 6.03
N SER A 72 -1.18 12.74 6.30
CA SER A 72 -1.93 11.51 5.94
C SER A 72 -2.79 10.97 7.07
N ALA A 73 -2.85 11.63 8.22
CA ALA A 73 -3.66 11.17 9.34
C ALA A 73 -5.14 11.56 9.17
N LYS A 74 -6.03 10.61 9.40
CA LYS A 74 -7.48 10.84 9.52
C LYS A 74 -7.84 11.34 10.92
N SER A 75 -7.12 10.83 11.94
CA SER A 75 -7.24 11.27 13.33
C SER A 75 -5.89 11.19 14.03
N ILE A 76 -5.69 12.08 14.98
CA ILE A 76 -4.48 12.18 15.80
C ILE A 76 -4.91 12.40 17.25
N GLU A 77 -4.47 11.52 18.14
CA GLU A 77 -4.62 11.67 19.59
C GLU A 77 -3.25 11.84 20.23
N LYS A 78 -3.05 12.91 20.98
CA LYS A 78 -1.81 13.23 21.70
C LYS A 78 -1.95 12.89 23.16
N SER A 79 -0.94 12.21 23.73
CA SER A 79 -0.92 11.85 25.14
C SER A 79 0.51 11.85 25.69
N PHE A 80 0.67 11.79 27.01
CA PHE A 80 1.97 11.72 27.69
C PHE A 80 2.96 12.78 27.23
N PHE A 81 2.51 14.03 27.16
CA PHE A 81 3.33 15.15 26.76
C PHE A 81 4.32 15.56 27.86
N THR A 82 5.57 15.72 27.49
CA THR A 82 6.65 16.25 28.34
C THR A 82 7.50 17.22 27.55
N ILE A 83 7.83 18.35 28.15
CA ILE A 83 8.74 19.37 27.62
C ILE A 83 9.80 19.70 28.66
N ASP A 84 11.06 19.76 28.24
CA ASP A 84 12.20 20.18 29.05
C ASP A 84 12.96 21.25 28.27
N THR A 85 13.20 22.40 28.91
CA THR A 85 13.89 23.56 28.32
C THR A 85 15.25 23.81 28.97
N SER A 86 15.74 22.87 29.77
CA SER A 86 17.03 22.99 30.45
C SER A 86 18.20 23.05 29.44
N GLY A 87 19.25 23.80 29.77
CA GLY A 87 20.49 23.87 28.98
C GLY A 87 20.36 24.60 27.63
N GLY A 88 19.37 25.48 27.43
CA GLY A 88 19.21 26.29 26.20
C GLY A 88 18.81 25.45 24.97
N GLN A 89 18.27 24.25 25.17
CA GLN A 89 17.71 23.39 24.17
C GLN A 89 16.31 22.91 24.64
N VAL A 90 15.38 22.87 23.74
CA VAL A 90 14.05 22.31 24.00
C VAL A 90 14.08 20.83 23.64
N TYR A 91 13.75 19.98 24.62
CA TYR A 91 13.41 18.57 24.42
C TYR A 91 11.91 18.38 24.63
N LEU A 92 11.26 17.86 23.62
CA LEU A 92 9.82 17.58 23.64
C LEU A 92 9.62 16.10 23.36
N GLN A 93 8.77 15.45 24.17
CA GLN A 93 8.37 14.06 23.95
C GLN A 93 6.86 13.91 24.10
N MET A 94 6.24 13.16 23.21
CA MET A 94 4.81 12.83 23.29
C MET A 94 4.52 11.45 22.72
N LYS A 95 3.43 10.85 23.16
CA LYS A 95 2.87 9.64 22.55
C LYS A 95 1.72 10.02 21.66
N LEU A 96 1.73 9.50 20.44
CA LEU A 96 0.70 9.73 19.44
C LEU A 96 -0.01 8.42 19.11
N GLN A 97 -1.34 8.49 18.95
CA GLN A 97 -2.16 7.45 18.38
C GLN A 97 -2.82 8.03 17.13
N CYS A 98 -2.59 7.41 15.99
CA CYS A 98 -3.02 7.93 14.69
C CYS A 98 -3.73 6.87 13.86
N VAL A 99 -4.79 7.27 13.18
CA VAL A 99 -5.35 6.52 12.06
C VAL A 99 -4.82 7.15 10.78
N MET A 100 -4.01 6.41 10.04
CA MET A 100 -3.32 6.86 8.86
C MET A 100 -4.05 6.41 7.60
N LYS A 101 -4.21 7.30 6.62
CA LYS A 101 -4.65 6.96 5.27
C LYS A 101 -3.45 6.59 4.40
N ASP A 102 -3.56 5.48 3.67
CA ASP A 102 -2.55 5.08 2.70
C ASP A 102 -3.19 4.42 1.47
N SER A 103 -2.41 4.24 0.41
CA SER A 103 -2.85 3.56 -0.81
C SER A 103 -2.28 2.16 -0.85
N TRP A 104 -3.14 1.15 -1.00
CA TRP A 104 -2.75 -0.24 -1.05
C TRP A 104 -2.47 -0.70 -2.48
N ARG A 105 -1.42 -1.50 -2.66
CA ARG A 105 -1.12 -2.19 -3.92
C ARG A 105 -1.65 -3.61 -3.84
N ILE A 106 -2.75 -3.89 -4.53
CA ILE A 106 -3.44 -5.18 -4.48
C ILE A 106 -3.32 -6.02 -5.75
N SER A 107 -2.52 -5.59 -6.74
CA SER A 107 -2.35 -6.32 -8.01
C SER A 107 -1.97 -7.79 -7.80
N ASN A 108 -1.08 -8.06 -6.86
CA ASN A 108 -0.58 -9.41 -6.56
C ASN A 108 -1.22 -10.03 -5.31
N PHE A 109 -2.29 -9.43 -4.78
CA PHE A 109 -2.96 -9.95 -3.58
C PHE A 109 -3.35 -11.43 -3.76
N PRO A 110 -3.04 -12.32 -2.78
CA PRO A 110 -2.52 -12.07 -1.43
C PRO A 110 -0.98 -12.07 -1.28
N PHE A 111 -0.19 -12.11 -2.35
CA PHE A 111 1.28 -12.05 -2.33
C PHE A 111 1.81 -10.62 -2.35
N ASP A 112 1.09 -9.70 -1.72
CA ASP A 112 1.34 -8.27 -1.75
C ASP A 112 2.36 -7.81 -0.71
N GLU A 113 3.13 -6.78 -1.09
CA GLU A 113 3.99 -5.99 -0.20
C GLU A 113 3.39 -4.59 -0.06
N GLN A 114 3.33 -4.09 1.17
CA GLN A 114 2.79 -2.77 1.45
C GLN A 114 3.84 -1.86 2.08
N LYS A 115 3.68 -0.57 1.87
CA LYS A 115 4.55 0.47 2.45
C LYS A 115 3.70 1.39 3.30
N LEU A 116 3.75 1.21 4.62
CA LEU A 116 3.09 2.10 5.57
C LEU A 116 3.91 3.37 5.70
N ARG A 117 3.29 4.53 5.55
CA ARG A 117 3.96 5.83 5.52
C ARG A 117 3.43 6.73 6.62
N ILE A 118 4.34 7.31 7.41
CA ILE A 118 4.05 8.35 8.38
C ILE A 118 4.89 9.55 7.99
N SER A 119 4.25 10.70 7.81
CA SER A 119 4.90 11.97 7.48
C SER A 119 4.57 13.00 8.53
N LEU A 120 5.57 13.75 9.00
CA LEU A 120 5.43 14.78 10.02
C LEU A 120 5.98 16.11 9.47
N GLU A 121 5.25 17.18 9.68
CA GLU A 121 5.60 18.54 9.28
C GLU A 121 5.27 19.52 10.41
N ASN A 122 5.82 20.73 10.32
CA ASN A 122 5.33 21.86 11.11
C ASN A 122 4.42 22.70 10.20
N SER A 123 3.19 22.97 10.64
CA SER A 123 2.21 23.71 9.83
C SER A 123 2.49 25.21 9.74
N GLN A 124 3.31 25.76 10.64
CA GLN A 124 3.56 27.21 10.75
C GLN A 124 4.85 27.62 10.02
N PHE A 125 5.92 26.83 10.11
CA PHE A 125 7.24 27.20 9.60
C PHE A 125 7.59 26.42 8.33
N ASP A 126 7.94 27.17 7.27
CA ASP A 126 8.33 26.63 5.98
C ASP A 126 9.78 26.07 5.97
N ALA A 127 10.20 25.46 4.85
CA ALA A 127 11.55 24.92 4.67
C ALA A 127 12.66 25.98 4.57
N ASN A 128 12.32 27.27 4.57
CA ASN A 128 13.30 28.36 4.64
C ASN A 128 13.67 28.68 6.08
N SER A 129 12.73 28.49 7.00
CA SER A 129 12.86 28.78 8.43
C SER A 129 13.24 27.54 9.24
N LEU A 130 12.71 26.36 8.89
CA LEU A 130 12.84 25.11 9.62
C LEU A 130 13.43 23.99 8.77
N VAL A 131 14.42 23.28 9.32
CA VAL A 131 14.96 22.03 8.75
C VAL A 131 14.79 20.89 9.74
N ILE A 132 14.09 19.83 9.33
CA ILE A 132 13.96 18.62 10.12
C ILE A 132 15.07 17.64 9.74
N MET A 133 15.78 17.13 10.76
CA MET A 133 16.79 16.09 10.64
C MET A 133 16.38 14.85 11.43
N PRO A 134 16.51 13.64 10.88
CA PRO A 134 16.15 12.43 11.60
C PRO A 134 17.18 12.13 12.70
N ASP A 135 16.68 11.78 13.89
CA ASP A 135 17.48 11.15 14.92
C ASP A 135 17.54 9.65 14.63
N THR A 136 18.66 9.22 14.06
CA THR A 136 18.86 7.84 13.61
C THR A 136 19.41 6.92 14.70
N ALA A 137 19.58 7.41 15.92
CA ALA A 137 20.11 6.62 17.02
C ALA A 137 19.07 5.60 17.54
N GLY A 138 19.48 4.36 17.72
CA GLY A 138 18.65 3.31 18.31
C GLY A 138 17.64 2.67 17.37
N ALA A 139 16.69 1.94 17.96
CA ALA A 139 15.62 1.28 17.25
C ALA A 139 14.44 2.23 17.04
N HIS A 140 13.76 2.12 15.89
CA HIS A 140 12.64 2.99 15.53
C HIS A 140 11.28 2.30 15.66
N PHE A 141 11.25 1.02 16.03
CA PHE A 141 10.05 0.28 16.35
C PHE A 141 10.33 -0.81 17.39
N ASP A 142 9.30 -1.18 18.13
CA ASP A 142 9.36 -2.25 19.11
C ASP A 142 9.29 -3.61 18.41
N ARG A 143 10.37 -4.39 18.47
CA ARG A 143 10.43 -5.72 17.86
C ARG A 143 9.55 -6.77 18.53
N ARG A 144 8.97 -6.45 19.70
CA ARG A 144 8.08 -7.35 20.44
C ARG A 144 6.65 -7.35 19.92
N PHE A 145 6.21 -6.29 19.22
CA PHE A 145 4.88 -6.35 18.65
C PHE A 145 4.88 -7.21 17.38
N THR A 146 3.85 -8.02 17.26
CA THR A 146 3.64 -8.87 16.08
C THR A 146 2.48 -8.31 15.26
N LEU A 147 2.73 -8.10 13.98
CA LEU A 147 1.69 -7.70 13.04
C LEU A 147 1.07 -8.97 12.44
N ARG A 148 -0.11 -9.38 12.91
CA ARG A 148 -0.76 -10.63 12.49
C ARG A 148 -0.95 -10.68 10.98
N GLY A 149 -0.45 -11.76 10.35
CA GLY A 149 -0.53 -11.97 8.91
C GLY A 149 0.46 -11.15 8.08
N TRP A 150 1.43 -10.45 8.74
CA TRP A 150 2.44 -9.65 8.09
C TRP A 150 3.80 -9.82 8.74
N LYS A 151 4.83 -9.70 7.92
CA LYS A 151 6.22 -9.61 8.34
C LYS A 151 6.72 -8.20 8.08
N ILE A 152 7.40 -7.60 9.06
CA ILE A 152 8.09 -6.32 8.90
C ILE A 152 9.45 -6.62 8.28
N ASP A 153 9.71 -6.06 7.10
CA ASP A 153 10.97 -6.26 6.37
C ASP A 153 11.96 -5.14 6.67
N SER A 154 11.50 -3.89 6.71
CA SER A 154 12.35 -2.73 6.98
C SER A 154 11.57 -1.56 7.56
N CYS A 155 12.26 -0.75 8.36
CA CYS A 155 11.79 0.56 8.83
C CYS A 155 12.85 1.59 8.50
N ILE A 156 12.53 2.54 7.63
CA ILE A 156 13.44 3.58 7.16
C ILE A 156 12.89 4.92 7.59
N ILE A 157 13.72 5.70 8.29
CA ILE A 157 13.44 7.10 8.58
C ILE A 157 14.29 8.00 7.69
N SER A 158 13.73 9.10 7.27
CA SER A 158 14.40 10.08 6.41
C SER A 158 13.79 11.46 6.60
N SER A 159 14.51 12.49 6.17
CA SER A 159 13.97 13.84 6.03
C SER A 159 13.96 14.28 4.58
N GLY A 160 13.18 15.30 4.28
CA GLY A 160 13.10 15.88 2.96
C GLY A 160 12.26 17.15 2.97
N LYS A 161 11.89 17.60 1.79
CA LYS A 161 10.93 18.68 1.60
C LYS A 161 9.65 18.15 0.99
N ARG A 162 8.53 18.73 1.37
CA ARG A 162 7.25 18.57 0.72
C ARG A 162 6.87 19.87 0.05
N VAL A 163 6.54 19.77 -1.24
CA VAL A 163 6.11 20.91 -2.03
C VAL A 163 4.59 20.89 -2.16
N TYR A 164 3.95 21.97 -1.83
CA TYR A 164 2.53 22.19 -2.06
C TYR A 164 2.36 23.17 -3.21
N GLU A 165 1.53 22.87 -4.18
CA GLU A 165 1.24 23.70 -5.35
C GLU A 165 0.23 24.82 -4.99
N THR A 166 0.45 25.43 -3.84
CA THR A 166 -0.35 26.56 -3.32
C THR A 166 0.49 27.40 -2.36
N ALA A 167 0.21 28.69 -2.30
CA ALA A 167 0.76 29.61 -1.31
C ALA A 167 -0.12 29.72 -0.04
N PHE A 168 -1.17 28.92 0.10
CA PHE A 168 -2.14 28.97 1.20
C PHE A 168 -2.71 30.37 1.49
N GLY A 169 -2.86 31.20 0.44
CA GLY A 169 -3.37 32.57 0.55
C GLY A 169 -2.35 33.62 1.00
N LEU A 170 -1.09 33.24 1.21
CA LEU A 170 -0.03 34.21 1.52
C LEU A 170 0.41 34.94 0.25
N ALA A 171 0.53 36.29 0.34
CA ALA A 171 0.98 37.14 -0.76
C ALA A 171 2.51 37.04 -0.93
N ASN A 172 3.04 35.94 -1.34
CA ASN A 172 4.47 35.65 -1.50
C ASN A 172 5.02 36.10 -2.86
N GLY A 173 4.85 37.36 -3.27
CA GLY A 173 5.51 37.89 -4.46
C GLY A 173 5.30 37.11 -5.75
N GLY A 174 4.11 36.49 -5.93
CA GLY A 174 3.75 35.70 -7.12
C GLY A 174 4.16 34.22 -7.10
N LYS A 175 4.84 33.70 -6.08
CA LYS A 175 5.11 32.25 -5.94
C LYS A 175 3.85 31.54 -5.43
N GLN A 176 3.34 30.62 -6.25
CA GLN A 176 2.19 29.74 -5.91
C GLN A 176 2.63 28.40 -5.29
N LEU A 177 3.83 28.34 -4.72
CA LEU A 177 4.41 27.12 -4.16
C LEU A 177 4.84 27.38 -2.71
N SER A 178 4.55 26.41 -1.84
CA SER A 178 5.04 26.40 -0.45
C SER A 178 5.84 25.12 -0.22
N GLU A 179 7.00 25.23 0.43
CA GLU A 179 7.85 24.11 0.77
C GLU A 179 7.94 23.95 2.28
N TYR A 180 7.65 22.75 2.79
CA TYR A 180 7.79 22.44 4.20
C TYR A 180 8.84 21.35 4.42
N SER A 181 9.61 21.47 5.50
CA SER A 181 10.52 20.42 5.92
C SER A 181 9.72 19.25 6.49
N ASN A 182 10.05 18.03 6.06
CA ASN A 182 9.24 16.85 6.30
C ASN A 182 10.09 15.72 6.86
N PHE A 183 9.65 15.13 8.00
CA PHE A 183 10.18 13.85 8.51
C PHE A 183 9.32 12.71 7.98
N ARG A 184 9.96 11.65 7.51
CA ARG A 184 9.28 10.52 6.85
C ARG A 184 9.71 9.21 7.47
N VAL A 185 8.72 8.40 7.80
CA VAL A 185 8.89 7.01 8.18
C VAL A 185 8.26 6.13 7.10
N ARG A 186 8.99 5.13 6.65
CA ARG A 186 8.51 4.12 5.72
C ARG A 186 8.75 2.74 6.30
N LEU A 187 7.68 2.04 6.61
CA LEU A 187 7.69 0.67 7.06
C LEU A 187 7.28 -0.23 5.90
N SER A 188 8.18 -1.11 5.44
CA SER A 188 7.85 -2.11 4.42
C SER A 188 7.42 -3.39 5.10
N ILE A 189 6.26 -3.91 4.70
CA ILE A 189 5.66 -5.12 5.24
C ILE A 189 5.28 -6.07 4.10
N THR A 190 5.55 -7.36 4.29
CA THR A 190 5.16 -8.44 3.37
C THR A 190 4.11 -9.31 4.01
N ARG A 191 3.07 -9.66 3.26
CA ARG A 191 1.97 -10.52 3.75
C ARG A 191 2.42 -11.96 3.89
N ASP A 192 2.02 -12.60 5.00
CA ASP A 192 2.04 -14.06 5.12
C ASP A 192 0.84 -14.65 4.36
N ALA A 193 1.08 -14.94 3.09
CA ALA A 193 0.04 -15.25 2.12
C ALA A 193 -0.43 -16.72 2.12
N GLY A 194 0.35 -17.66 2.70
CA GLY A 194 0.11 -19.09 2.49
C GLY A 194 -1.28 -19.54 2.94
N GLY A 195 -1.62 -19.31 4.20
CA GLY A 195 -2.92 -19.67 4.73
C GLY A 195 -4.08 -18.89 4.12
N LEU A 196 -3.85 -17.60 3.84
CA LEU A 196 -4.86 -16.73 3.24
C LEU A 196 -5.18 -17.15 1.81
N PHE A 197 -4.16 -17.50 0.99
CA PHE A 197 -4.35 -17.98 -0.37
C PHE A 197 -5.32 -19.16 -0.41
N TRP A 198 -5.06 -20.20 0.39
CA TRP A 198 -5.94 -21.37 0.40
C TRP A 198 -7.36 -21.04 0.87
N LYS A 199 -7.52 -20.22 1.90
CA LYS A 199 -8.86 -19.80 2.36
C LYS A 199 -9.66 -19.10 1.27
N MET A 200 -9.01 -18.31 0.43
CA MET A 200 -9.67 -17.53 -0.62
C MET A 200 -10.01 -18.36 -1.86
N PHE A 201 -9.06 -19.16 -2.34
CA PHE A 201 -9.18 -19.81 -3.65
C PHE A 201 -9.68 -21.25 -3.57
N LEU A 202 -9.79 -21.84 -2.37
CA LEU A 202 -10.27 -23.22 -2.20
C LEU A 202 -11.64 -23.45 -2.83
N GLY A 203 -12.60 -22.53 -2.61
CA GLY A 203 -13.94 -22.59 -3.18
C GLY A 203 -13.94 -22.61 -4.72
N MET A 204 -13.11 -21.77 -5.32
CA MET A 204 -12.91 -21.72 -6.77
C MET A 204 -12.31 -23.03 -7.31
N TYR A 205 -11.29 -23.59 -6.65
CA TYR A 205 -10.68 -24.86 -7.07
C TYR A 205 -11.64 -26.06 -6.91
N LEU A 206 -12.44 -26.08 -5.84
CA LEU A 206 -13.48 -27.10 -5.68
C LEU A 206 -14.54 -26.99 -6.77
N ALA A 207 -14.98 -25.80 -7.14
CA ALA A 207 -15.91 -25.60 -8.24
C ALA A 207 -15.34 -26.07 -9.58
N PHE A 208 -14.04 -25.81 -9.85
CA PHE A 208 -13.36 -26.39 -11.01
C PHE A 208 -13.38 -27.93 -10.99
N LEU A 209 -13.05 -28.56 -9.86
CA LEU A 209 -13.07 -30.01 -9.73
C LEU A 209 -14.48 -30.61 -9.96
N ILE A 210 -15.53 -29.95 -9.44
CA ILE A 210 -16.92 -30.35 -9.69
C ILE A 210 -17.24 -30.30 -11.19
N THR A 211 -16.86 -29.22 -11.86
CA THR A 211 -17.03 -29.09 -13.32
C THR A 211 -16.22 -30.14 -14.05
N PHE A 212 -14.99 -30.42 -13.62
CA PHE A 212 -14.12 -31.43 -14.26
C PHE A 212 -14.70 -32.84 -14.16
N ILE A 213 -15.38 -33.20 -13.07
CA ILE A 213 -16.07 -34.49 -12.87
C ILE A 213 -17.13 -34.72 -13.96
N CYS A 214 -17.67 -33.67 -14.60
CA CYS A 214 -18.63 -33.82 -15.70
C CYS A 214 -18.14 -34.76 -16.82
N PHE A 215 -16.83 -34.77 -17.11
CA PHE A 215 -16.25 -35.68 -18.13
C PHE A 215 -16.29 -37.15 -17.77
N TYR A 216 -16.45 -37.49 -16.48
CA TYR A 216 -16.57 -38.86 -15.98
C TYR A 216 -18.02 -39.31 -15.83
N ILE A 217 -19.00 -38.41 -15.94
CA ILE A 217 -20.41 -38.72 -16.00
C ILE A 217 -20.72 -39.24 -17.41
N HIS A 218 -21.61 -40.20 -17.51
CA HIS A 218 -22.00 -40.78 -18.80
C HIS A 218 -22.46 -39.67 -19.75
N ALA A 219 -21.98 -39.69 -20.98
CA ALA A 219 -22.20 -38.61 -21.96
C ALA A 219 -23.67 -38.44 -22.35
N ASP A 220 -24.53 -39.39 -22.04
CA ASP A 220 -25.96 -39.32 -22.23
C ASP A 220 -26.72 -38.59 -21.10
N SER A 221 -26.07 -38.44 -19.91
CA SER A 221 -26.66 -37.77 -18.74
C SER A 221 -26.46 -36.26 -18.81
N MET A 222 -27.03 -35.60 -19.80
CA MET A 222 -26.77 -34.18 -20.11
C MET A 222 -27.23 -33.24 -19.02
N ASP A 223 -28.42 -33.48 -18.44
CA ASP A 223 -28.96 -32.62 -17.38
C ASP A 223 -28.00 -32.54 -16.18
N SER A 224 -27.41 -33.69 -15.81
CA SER A 224 -26.40 -33.77 -14.74
C SER A 224 -25.13 -33.00 -15.10
N ARG A 225 -24.60 -33.18 -16.33
CA ARG A 225 -23.38 -32.45 -16.78
C ARG A 225 -23.57 -30.95 -16.83
N PHE A 226 -24.68 -30.46 -17.40
CA PHE A 226 -24.97 -29.05 -17.46
C PHE A 226 -25.31 -28.47 -16.08
N GLY A 227 -26.08 -29.20 -15.27
CA GLY A 227 -26.42 -28.78 -13.91
C GLY A 227 -25.18 -28.55 -13.04
N LEU A 228 -24.22 -29.47 -13.04
CA LEU A 228 -22.97 -29.33 -12.30
C LEU A 228 -22.10 -28.18 -12.83
N SER A 229 -21.99 -28.05 -14.16
CA SER A 229 -21.18 -26.97 -14.75
C SER A 229 -21.75 -25.58 -14.45
N VAL A 230 -23.07 -25.42 -14.55
CA VAL A 230 -23.74 -24.14 -14.24
C VAL A 230 -23.69 -23.86 -12.74
N GLY A 231 -23.91 -24.87 -11.90
CA GLY A 231 -23.75 -24.74 -10.45
C GLY A 231 -22.35 -24.29 -10.05
N SER A 232 -21.31 -24.87 -10.66
CA SER A 232 -19.92 -24.48 -10.44
C SER A 232 -19.63 -23.06 -10.90
N LEU A 233 -20.20 -22.60 -12.01
CA LEU A 233 -20.06 -21.23 -12.48
C LEU A 233 -20.58 -20.24 -11.43
N PHE A 234 -21.77 -20.47 -10.87
CA PHE A 234 -22.32 -19.63 -9.80
C PHE A 234 -21.45 -19.70 -8.52
N ALA A 235 -20.91 -20.86 -8.19
CA ALA A 235 -20.02 -21.01 -7.04
C ALA A 235 -18.74 -20.16 -7.19
N VAL A 236 -18.13 -20.12 -8.38
CA VAL A 236 -16.95 -19.28 -8.66
C VAL A 236 -17.30 -17.79 -8.60
N VAL A 237 -18.43 -17.38 -9.19
CA VAL A 237 -18.90 -15.98 -9.15
C VAL A 237 -19.17 -15.56 -7.70
N GLY A 238 -19.85 -16.39 -6.92
CA GLY A 238 -20.12 -16.13 -5.50
C GLY A 238 -18.85 -16.02 -4.67
N ASN A 239 -17.88 -16.92 -4.89
CA ASN A 239 -16.57 -16.87 -4.22
C ASN A 239 -15.83 -15.57 -4.55
N LYS A 240 -15.78 -15.18 -5.83
CA LYS A 240 -15.17 -13.92 -6.26
C LYS A 240 -15.84 -12.71 -5.59
N TYR A 241 -17.15 -12.65 -5.56
CA TYR A 241 -17.90 -11.56 -4.95
C TYR A 241 -17.56 -11.37 -3.45
N ILE A 242 -17.42 -12.47 -2.70
CA ILE A 242 -17.03 -12.43 -1.29
C ILE A 242 -15.63 -11.83 -1.13
N ILE A 243 -14.68 -12.20 -2.00
CA ILE A 243 -13.31 -11.69 -1.94
C ILE A 243 -13.29 -10.20 -2.30
N ASP A 244 -13.94 -9.81 -3.39
CA ASP A 244 -13.98 -8.43 -3.87
C ASP A 244 -14.61 -7.50 -2.82
N SER A 245 -15.59 -7.97 -2.05
CA SER A 245 -16.22 -7.17 -0.99
C SER A 245 -15.27 -6.78 0.16
N SER A 246 -14.16 -7.51 0.33
CA SER A 246 -13.14 -7.27 1.35
C SER A 246 -11.94 -6.44 0.85
N LEU A 247 -11.83 -6.24 -0.46
CA LEU A 247 -10.76 -5.47 -1.09
C LEU A 247 -11.20 -4.05 -1.42
N PRO A 248 -10.27 -3.09 -1.52
CA PRO A 248 -10.59 -1.75 -2.02
C PRO A 248 -10.92 -1.80 -3.51
N GLU A 249 -11.75 -0.87 -3.95
CA GLU A 249 -11.99 -0.67 -5.37
C GLU A 249 -10.67 -0.40 -6.10
N SER A 250 -10.43 -1.14 -7.17
CA SER A 250 -9.23 -1.04 -8.00
C SER A 250 -9.63 -1.02 -9.48
N SER A 251 -9.04 -0.10 -10.23
CA SER A 251 -9.14 -0.08 -11.69
C SER A 251 -8.18 -1.06 -12.38
N SER A 252 -7.22 -1.62 -11.63
CA SER A 252 -6.26 -2.56 -12.17
C SER A 252 -6.73 -4.00 -11.99
N PHE A 253 -6.48 -4.82 -13.00
CA PHE A 253 -6.74 -6.26 -12.98
C PHE A 253 -5.81 -6.95 -11.97
N THR A 254 -6.36 -7.68 -11.02
CA THR A 254 -5.64 -8.31 -9.93
C THR A 254 -5.39 -9.80 -10.18
N LEU A 255 -4.52 -10.45 -9.37
CA LEU A 255 -4.38 -11.91 -9.40
C LEU A 255 -5.71 -12.61 -9.10
N VAL A 256 -6.54 -12.04 -8.21
CA VAL A 256 -7.88 -12.57 -7.90
C VAL A 256 -8.73 -12.59 -9.16
N ASP A 257 -8.75 -11.50 -9.92
CA ASP A 257 -9.49 -11.40 -11.19
C ASP A 257 -8.97 -12.42 -12.21
N THR A 258 -7.65 -12.54 -12.30
CA THR A 258 -7.00 -13.44 -13.25
C THR A 258 -7.35 -14.91 -13.00
N LEU A 259 -7.24 -15.39 -11.75
CA LEU A 259 -7.51 -16.80 -11.42
C LEU A 259 -8.99 -17.14 -11.51
N HIS A 260 -9.89 -16.25 -11.05
CA HIS A 260 -11.33 -16.44 -11.20
C HIS A 260 -11.76 -16.37 -12.66
N GLY A 261 -11.25 -15.40 -13.42
CA GLY A 261 -11.52 -15.25 -14.85
C GLY A 261 -11.07 -16.48 -15.65
N LEU A 262 -9.87 -17.00 -15.36
CA LEU A 262 -9.38 -18.24 -15.95
C LEU A 262 -10.32 -19.41 -15.64
N THR A 263 -10.74 -19.55 -14.38
CA THR A 263 -11.63 -20.64 -13.95
C THR A 263 -12.99 -20.53 -14.62
N LEU A 264 -13.59 -19.36 -14.67
CA LEU A 264 -14.86 -19.12 -15.38
C LEU A 264 -14.75 -19.44 -16.87
N PHE A 265 -13.65 -19.03 -17.51
CA PHE A 265 -13.39 -19.34 -18.91
C PHE A 265 -13.27 -20.86 -19.15
N VAL A 266 -12.56 -21.57 -18.25
CA VAL A 266 -12.42 -23.03 -18.35
C VAL A 266 -13.77 -23.73 -18.15
N ILE A 267 -14.61 -23.28 -17.22
CA ILE A 267 -15.98 -23.81 -17.04
C ILE A 267 -16.79 -23.62 -18.33
N LEU A 268 -16.69 -22.46 -18.97
CA LEU A 268 -17.36 -22.22 -20.27
C LEU A 268 -16.87 -23.20 -21.35
N VAL A 269 -15.56 -23.47 -21.42
CA VAL A 269 -14.97 -24.45 -22.35
C VAL A 269 -15.50 -25.86 -22.05
N VAL A 270 -15.64 -26.25 -20.78
CA VAL A 270 -16.23 -27.55 -20.39
C VAL A 270 -17.69 -27.65 -20.84
N ILE A 271 -18.48 -26.57 -20.65
CA ILE A 271 -19.88 -26.53 -21.12
C ILE A 271 -19.93 -26.70 -22.65
N ALA A 272 -19.07 -26.02 -23.39
CA ALA A 272 -18.99 -26.14 -24.84
C ALA A 272 -18.55 -27.56 -25.29
N ALA A 273 -17.60 -28.18 -24.58
CA ALA A 273 -17.17 -29.54 -24.81
C ALA A 273 -18.30 -30.55 -24.57
N ASN A 274 -19.07 -30.38 -23.48
CA ASN A 274 -20.24 -31.20 -23.20
C ASN A 274 -21.32 -31.08 -24.31
N ALA A 275 -21.55 -29.87 -24.82
CA ALA A 275 -22.48 -29.66 -25.93
C ALA A 275 -22.00 -30.33 -27.24
N HIS A 276 -20.68 -30.34 -27.47
CA HIS A 276 -20.10 -31.05 -28.61
C HIS A 276 -20.23 -32.60 -28.47
N SER A 277 -19.92 -33.12 -27.28
CA SER A 277 -20.06 -34.55 -26.96
C SER A 277 -21.50 -35.03 -27.17
N LEU A 278 -22.51 -34.23 -26.74
CA LEU A 278 -23.93 -34.47 -27.00
C LEU A 278 -24.23 -34.59 -28.50
N ARG A 279 -23.67 -33.70 -29.34
CA ARG A 279 -23.88 -33.73 -30.79
C ARG A 279 -23.34 -35.03 -31.42
N LEU A 280 -22.22 -35.56 -30.88
CA LEU A 280 -21.66 -36.82 -31.32
C LEU A 280 -22.57 -38.01 -30.96
N ILE A 281 -23.11 -38.01 -29.74
CA ILE A 281 -24.03 -39.03 -29.24
C ILE A 281 -25.31 -39.06 -30.10
N LYS A 282 -25.92 -37.87 -30.39
CA LYS A 282 -27.11 -37.75 -31.26
C LYS A 282 -26.88 -38.25 -32.70
N LYS A 283 -25.61 -38.43 -33.10
CA LYS A 283 -25.19 -39.03 -34.40
C LYS A 283 -24.78 -40.51 -34.28
N ASP A 284 -25.12 -41.18 -33.15
CA ASP A 284 -24.76 -42.56 -32.83
C ASP A 284 -23.22 -42.80 -32.74
N LYS A 285 -22.42 -41.74 -32.50
CA LYS A 285 -20.96 -41.81 -32.44
C LYS A 285 -20.43 -41.89 -31.00
N PHE A 286 -20.97 -42.81 -30.19
CA PHE A 286 -20.63 -42.94 -28.77
C PHE A 286 -19.13 -43.12 -28.50
N LYS A 287 -18.43 -43.95 -29.28
CA LYS A 287 -16.98 -44.21 -29.11
C LYS A 287 -16.15 -42.94 -29.38
N GLU A 288 -16.59 -42.10 -30.34
CA GLU A 288 -15.93 -40.85 -30.65
C GLU A 288 -16.16 -39.84 -29.53
N ALA A 289 -17.38 -39.78 -28.98
CA ALA A 289 -17.68 -38.90 -27.84
C ALA A 289 -16.83 -39.19 -26.62
N ILE A 290 -16.68 -40.47 -26.21
CA ILE A 290 -15.84 -40.89 -25.08
C ILE A 290 -14.36 -40.56 -25.34
N LYS A 291 -13.83 -40.80 -26.55
CA LYS A 291 -12.46 -40.46 -26.90
C LYS A 291 -12.23 -38.93 -26.85
N PHE A 292 -13.21 -38.17 -27.33
CA PHE A 292 -13.18 -36.69 -27.26
C PHE A 292 -13.17 -36.21 -25.82
N ASP A 293 -14.09 -36.68 -24.97
CA ASP A 293 -14.21 -36.32 -23.57
C ASP A 293 -12.90 -36.59 -22.81
N ASN A 294 -12.31 -37.78 -22.96
CA ASN A 294 -11.05 -38.13 -22.30
C ASN A 294 -9.88 -37.23 -22.77
N LYS A 295 -9.80 -36.97 -24.09
CA LYS A 295 -8.74 -36.12 -24.63
C LYS A 295 -8.86 -34.67 -24.16
N ILE A 296 -10.06 -34.10 -24.25
CA ILE A 296 -10.30 -32.71 -23.88
C ILE A 296 -10.17 -32.49 -22.37
N ALA A 297 -10.61 -33.49 -21.55
CA ALA A 297 -10.42 -33.44 -20.10
C ALA A 297 -8.94 -33.35 -19.74
N LEU A 298 -8.09 -34.20 -20.33
CA LEU A 298 -6.65 -34.19 -20.07
C LEU A 298 -6.02 -32.85 -20.48
N VAL A 299 -6.39 -32.32 -21.66
CA VAL A 299 -5.87 -31.02 -22.16
C VAL A 299 -6.29 -29.89 -21.23
N ILE A 300 -7.55 -29.83 -20.84
CA ILE A 300 -8.07 -28.78 -19.92
C ILE A 300 -7.34 -28.86 -18.59
N LEU A 301 -7.18 -30.04 -18.00
CA LEU A 301 -6.51 -30.21 -16.72
C LEU A 301 -5.06 -29.71 -16.76
N ILE A 302 -4.31 -30.15 -17.77
CA ILE A 302 -2.90 -29.73 -17.92
C ILE A 302 -2.80 -28.23 -18.11
N LEU A 303 -3.57 -27.66 -19.03
CA LEU A 303 -3.55 -26.20 -19.28
C LEU A 303 -3.98 -25.40 -18.05
N TYR A 304 -5.03 -25.83 -17.34
CA TYR A 304 -5.50 -25.16 -16.14
C TYR A 304 -4.44 -25.13 -15.04
N VAL A 305 -3.80 -26.29 -14.78
CA VAL A 305 -2.74 -26.39 -13.78
C VAL A 305 -1.53 -25.53 -14.15
N LEU A 306 -1.07 -25.60 -15.42
CA LEU A 306 0.09 -24.86 -15.90
C LEU A 306 -0.16 -23.34 -15.85
N LEU A 307 -1.32 -22.87 -16.29
CA LEU A 307 -1.68 -21.45 -16.27
C LEU A 307 -1.83 -20.93 -14.83
N ASN A 308 -2.50 -21.67 -13.94
CA ASN A 308 -2.58 -21.30 -12.53
C ASN A 308 -1.20 -21.18 -11.90
N PHE A 309 -0.34 -22.18 -12.09
CA PHE A 309 1.02 -22.17 -11.58
C PHE A 309 1.81 -20.97 -12.11
N TRP A 310 1.72 -20.67 -13.41
CA TRP A 310 2.40 -19.55 -14.03
C TRP A 310 1.95 -18.20 -13.46
N PHE A 311 0.64 -17.95 -13.34
CA PHE A 311 0.12 -16.71 -12.78
C PHE A 311 0.47 -16.52 -11.31
N ILE A 312 0.39 -17.59 -10.51
CA ILE A 312 0.77 -17.56 -9.09
C ILE A 312 2.27 -17.30 -8.95
N TRP A 313 3.08 -17.97 -9.77
CA TRP A 313 4.54 -17.78 -9.76
C TRP A 313 4.91 -16.36 -10.14
N GLN A 314 4.29 -15.81 -11.19
CA GLN A 314 4.49 -14.42 -11.60
C GLN A 314 4.08 -13.43 -10.52
N ALA A 315 2.94 -13.62 -9.86
CA ALA A 315 2.48 -12.75 -8.78
C ALA A 315 3.41 -12.77 -7.55
N LYS A 316 4.02 -13.93 -7.27
CA LYS A 316 4.89 -14.10 -6.11
C LYS A 316 6.33 -13.66 -6.36
N TYR A 317 6.85 -13.86 -7.58
CA TYR A 317 8.26 -13.70 -7.90
C TYR A 317 8.55 -12.74 -9.07
N GLY A 318 7.56 -12.40 -9.90
CA GLY A 318 7.68 -11.49 -11.03
C GLY A 318 7.65 -10.03 -10.59
N LYS A 319 8.73 -9.59 -9.91
CA LYS A 319 8.94 -8.17 -9.51
C LYS A 319 9.64 -7.41 -10.61
#